data_348dcb8a1ebb04bfae62662a79f09336
#
_entry.id   348dcb8a1ebb04bfae62662a79f09336
#
_cell.length_a   1.000
_cell.length_b   1.000
_cell.length_c   1.000
_cell.angle_alpha   90.00
_cell.angle_beta   90.00
_cell.angle_gamma   90.00
#
_symmetry.space_group_name_H-M   'P 1'
#
loop_
_entity.id
_entity.type
_entity.pdbx_description
1 polymer ?
#
loop_
_entity_poly.entity_id
_entity_poly.type
_entity_poly.pdbx_seq_one_letter_code
_entity_poly.pdbx_strand_id
1 'polypeptide(L)'
;MNEKLQIVFGLLGGLAIFLYGMNMMSECLQKAAGEKMKTILALLTKNPILGVLAGALTTAVLQSSSATTVMAIGFVSAGLMNLPQAISIILGANIGTTMTAQIIAFKLSDYIYIIIFVGFIISFIVKSERAKSIGQTIFAFGLLFLGIETMGSVMKPLASSPFFVDLIAKVADMPVLGVVVGTMMTLVVQSSSATIAVLQNFASQAGPDGVTSILGLTGAIPILLGDNIGTTITALLASVGQPRDAKRTAVAHCIFNLSGALIFIWLIKPFAYVIQMISPKGPEVQVISRQIANAHTSFNIVMTLIWIPLIWLMVKIVMKVIPDAKTSEKKEPSRPQFLDDKLIGQPTVALSLARKEITRCSEMAGETLQKLINLVKEETNEQLEEVIEQGHDVGKLTEQINEYLTNMFSSGSLTEKQTTQTAGLMYMLGDVDRVNGLSMEIAESVREKKEQKYKYSKEAMRDLTKSLEQIQGMYREAIQVLMTGSAENAKKIVKKKEKVLDLTIHMGKSHVERVGKGKCSGKMTVPFNRVLQNIGRMGNCCVNIADAVLAQSDLNEFTAFVKEEN
;
A
#
# COMPACT_ATOMS: atom_id res chain seq x y z
N MET A 1 24.68 2.29 -39.61
CA MET A 1 24.44 3.02 -38.33
C MET A 1 25.83 3.24 -37.71
N ASN A 2 26.11 4.44 -37.18
CA ASN A 2 27.40 4.74 -36.56
C ASN A 2 27.60 3.81 -35.33
N GLU A 3 28.81 3.26 -35.16
CA GLU A 3 29.14 2.31 -34.06
C GLU A 3 28.77 2.85 -32.68
N LYS A 4 28.98 4.15 -32.42
CA LYS A 4 28.55 4.81 -31.17
C LYS A 4 27.04 4.78 -30.97
N LEU A 5 26.26 4.99 -32.04
CA LEU A 5 24.80 4.91 -31.98
C LEU A 5 24.31 3.47 -31.73
N GLN A 6 25.02 2.49 -32.31
CA GLN A 6 24.71 1.08 -32.12
C GLN A 6 24.91 0.63 -30.67
N ILE A 7 25.99 1.13 -30.02
CA ILE A 7 26.25 0.89 -28.60
C ILE A 7 25.16 1.53 -27.74
N VAL A 8 24.81 2.80 -28.00
CA VAL A 8 23.78 3.49 -27.22
C VAL A 8 22.40 2.79 -27.35
N PHE A 9 21.99 2.48 -28.57
CA PHE A 9 20.70 1.80 -28.78
C PHE A 9 20.68 0.36 -28.24
N GLY A 10 21.80 -0.33 -28.31
CA GLY A 10 21.95 -1.67 -27.74
C GLY A 10 21.90 -1.66 -26.20
N LEU A 11 22.53 -0.68 -25.56
CA LEU A 11 22.44 -0.47 -24.11
C LEU A 11 21.00 -0.14 -23.68
N LEU A 12 20.37 0.83 -24.35
CA LEU A 12 19.00 1.23 -24.05
C LEU A 12 18.01 0.08 -24.31
N GLY A 13 18.18 -0.65 -25.41
CA GLY A 13 17.36 -1.82 -25.76
C GLY A 13 17.54 -2.97 -24.76
N GLY A 14 18.79 -3.28 -24.41
CA GLY A 14 19.08 -4.29 -23.38
C GLY A 14 18.55 -3.91 -22.01
N LEU A 15 18.69 -2.64 -21.62
CA LEU A 15 18.11 -2.11 -20.38
C LEU A 15 16.56 -2.18 -20.40
N ALA A 16 15.94 -1.86 -21.52
CA ALA A 16 14.49 -1.94 -21.67
C ALA A 16 13.98 -3.39 -21.50
N ILE A 17 14.65 -4.37 -22.14
CA ILE A 17 14.32 -5.80 -22.01
C ILE A 17 14.52 -6.25 -20.54
N PHE A 18 15.62 -5.85 -19.91
CA PHE A 18 15.90 -6.15 -18.50
C PHE A 18 14.81 -5.61 -17.58
N LEU A 19 14.47 -4.31 -17.71
CA LEU A 19 13.43 -3.67 -16.88
C LEU A 19 12.06 -4.28 -17.11
N TYR A 20 11.71 -4.57 -18.36
CA TYR A 20 10.44 -5.23 -18.67
C TYR A 20 10.36 -6.63 -18.06
N GLY A 21 11.42 -7.43 -18.21
CA GLY A 21 11.53 -8.75 -17.60
C GLY A 21 11.44 -8.68 -16.07
N MET A 22 12.13 -7.73 -15.44
CA MET A 22 12.08 -7.52 -13.99
C MET A 22 10.67 -7.14 -13.50
N ASN A 23 10.00 -6.18 -14.16
CA ASN A 23 8.66 -5.75 -13.79
C ASN A 23 7.64 -6.89 -13.96
N MET A 24 7.68 -7.59 -15.09
CA MET A 24 6.82 -8.74 -15.35
C MET A 24 7.04 -9.85 -14.32
N MET A 25 8.29 -10.14 -13.94
CA MET A 25 8.62 -11.11 -12.90
C MET A 25 8.04 -10.69 -11.55
N SER A 26 8.19 -9.42 -11.18
CA SER A 26 7.64 -8.84 -9.95
C SER A 26 6.12 -8.96 -9.89
N GLU A 27 5.40 -8.58 -10.94
CA GLU A 27 3.94 -8.69 -11.02
C GLU A 27 3.46 -10.16 -10.89
N CYS A 28 4.13 -11.08 -11.58
CA CYS A 28 3.78 -12.48 -11.54
C CYS A 28 4.06 -13.12 -10.17
N LEU A 29 5.18 -12.73 -9.52
CA LEU A 29 5.49 -13.15 -8.16
C LEU A 29 4.48 -12.60 -7.14
N GLN A 30 4.06 -11.35 -7.30
CA GLN A 30 3.01 -10.74 -6.46
C GLN A 30 1.68 -11.49 -6.60
N LYS A 31 1.25 -11.78 -7.84
CA LYS A 31 0.04 -12.58 -8.11
C LYS A 31 0.14 -13.98 -7.51
N ALA A 32 1.30 -14.64 -7.65
CA ALA A 32 1.52 -15.98 -7.10
C ALA A 32 1.61 -15.98 -5.56
N ALA A 33 2.20 -14.95 -4.96
CA ALA A 33 2.32 -14.80 -3.50
C ALA A 33 0.99 -14.45 -2.84
N GLY A 34 0.11 -13.71 -3.52
CA GLY A 34 -1.27 -13.40 -3.15
C GLY A 34 -1.51 -13.24 -1.64
N GLU A 35 -2.19 -14.24 -1.04
CA GLU A 35 -2.55 -14.24 0.39
C GLU A 35 -1.37 -14.35 1.36
N LYS A 36 -0.26 -14.99 0.95
CA LYS A 36 0.92 -15.13 1.82
C LYS A 36 1.56 -13.78 2.13
N MET A 37 1.37 -12.78 1.28
CA MET A 37 1.82 -11.42 1.55
C MET A 37 1.15 -10.84 2.80
N LYS A 38 -0.13 -11.13 3.03
CA LYS A 38 -0.85 -10.72 4.25
C LYS A 38 -0.23 -11.34 5.50
N THR A 39 0.12 -12.63 5.43
CA THR A 39 0.76 -13.34 6.55
C THR A 39 2.15 -12.76 6.86
N ILE A 40 2.92 -12.41 5.81
CA ILE A 40 4.22 -11.76 5.98
C ILE A 40 4.04 -10.40 6.65
N LEU A 41 3.06 -9.62 6.21
CA LEU A 41 2.74 -8.32 6.81
C LEU A 41 2.21 -8.44 8.25
N ALA A 42 1.48 -9.50 8.58
CA ALA A 42 1.01 -9.76 9.94
C ALA A 42 2.14 -10.08 10.94
N LEU A 43 3.32 -10.48 10.48
CA LEU A 43 4.53 -10.63 11.32
C LEU A 43 5.13 -9.29 11.75
N LEU A 44 4.66 -8.17 11.20
CA LEU A 44 5.22 -6.82 11.37
C LEU A 44 5.04 -6.23 12.78
N THR A 45 4.14 -6.79 13.60
CA THR A 45 3.65 -6.10 14.79
C THR A 45 4.40 -6.42 16.08
N LYS A 46 5.20 -7.49 16.15
CA LYS A 46 5.64 -8.04 17.45
C LYS A 46 7.08 -7.74 17.86
N ASN A 47 8.02 -7.53 16.92
CA ASN A 47 9.43 -7.42 17.24
C ASN A 47 10.20 -6.76 16.08
N PRO A 48 11.17 -5.86 16.31
CA PRO A 48 12.01 -5.28 15.26
C PRO A 48 12.71 -6.32 14.36
N ILE A 49 13.14 -7.45 14.92
CA ILE A 49 13.77 -8.52 14.14
C ILE A 49 12.77 -9.14 13.16
N LEU A 50 11.54 -9.39 13.61
CA LEU A 50 10.46 -9.86 12.73
C LEU A 50 10.09 -8.83 11.67
N GLY A 51 10.12 -7.54 12.02
CA GLY A 51 9.95 -6.44 11.07
C GLY A 51 11.02 -6.45 9.98
N VAL A 52 12.29 -6.66 10.33
CA VAL A 52 13.38 -6.80 9.35
C VAL A 52 13.17 -8.02 8.45
N LEU A 53 12.84 -9.18 9.02
CA LEU A 53 12.56 -10.39 8.23
C LEU A 53 11.38 -10.18 7.27
N ALA A 54 10.30 -9.58 7.76
CA ALA A 54 9.15 -9.28 6.93
C ALA A 54 9.48 -8.28 5.80
N GLY A 55 10.23 -7.22 6.10
CA GLY A 55 10.71 -6.27 5.11
C GLY A 55 11.60 -6.94 4.05
N ALA A 56 12.51 -7.81 4.45
CA ALA A 56 13.37 -8.56 3.55
C ALA A 56 12.58 -9.53 2.66
N LEU A 57 11.66 -10.30 3.23
CA LEU A 57 10.82 -11.23 2.48
C LEU A 57 9.86 -10.50 1.54
N THR A 58 9.21 -9.43 2.01
CA THR A 58 8.33 -8.61 1.19
C THR A 58 9.10 -8.07 -0.01
N THR A 59 10.27 -7.47 0.21
CA THR A 59 11.08 -6.92 -0.88
C THR A 59 11.61 -8.00 -1.82
N ALA A 60 12.00 -9.16 -1.31
CA ALA A 60 12.43 -10.29 -2.14
C ALA A 60 11.29 -10.79 -3.06
N VAL A 61 10.04 -10.77 -2.59
CA VAL A 61 8.85 -11.14 -3.38
C VAL A 61 8.46 -10.02 -4.34
N LEU A 62 8.39 -8.77 -3.85
CA LEU A 62 8.04 -7.61 -4.68
C LEU A 62 9.16 -7.22 -5.66
N GLN A 63 10.39 -7.69 -5.44
CA GLN A 63 11.59 -7.31 -6.19
C GLN A 63 11.80 -5.78 -6.25
N SER A 64 11.25 -5.05 -5.26
CA SER A 64 11.27 -3.59 -5.19
C SER A 64 11.27 -3.09 -3.76
N SER A 65 12.41 -2.58 -3.30
CA SER A 65 12.51 -1.92 -1.99
C SER A 65 11.74 -0.58 -1.95
N SER A 66 11.66 0.10 -3.09
CA SER A 66 10.85 1.32 -3.21
C SER A 66 9.38 1.02 -2.94
N ALA A 67 8.82 -0.04 -3.53
CA ALA A 67 7.44 -0.46 -3.29
C ALA A 67 7.22 -0.83 -1.80
N THR A 68 8.13 -1.60 -1.19
CA THR A 68 8.06 -1.96 0.23
C THR A 68 8.15 -0.73 1.14
N THR A 69 9.03 0.23 0.82
CA THR A 69 9.18 1.46 1.61
C THR A 69 7.96 2.37 1.48
N VAL A 70 7.42 2.54 0.27
CA VAL A 70 6.19 3.31 0.03
C VAL A 70 5.00 2.67 0.76
N MET A 71 4.94 1.34 0.79
CA MET A 71 3.95 0.60 1.58
C MET A 71 4.08 0.88 3.08
N ALA A 72 5.30 0.84 3.63
CA ALA A 72 5.55 1.15 5.04
C ALA A 72 5.16 2.61 5.37
N ILE A 73 5.48 3.57 4.49
CA ILE A 73 5.07 4.97 4.58
C ILE A 73 3.54 5.08 4.62
N GLY A 74 2.83 4.38 3.73
CA GLY A 74 1.37 4.35 3.68
C GLY A 74 0.75 3.77 4.95
N PHE A 75 1.30 2.68 5.50
CA PHE A 75 0.82 2.10 6.76
C PHE A 75 1.03 3.04 7.96
N VAL A 76 2.17 3.72 8.02
CA VAL A 76 2.40 4.74 9.06
C VAL A 76 1.45 5.92 8.88
N SER A 77 1.23 6.37 7.66
CA SER A 77 0.28 7.45 7.34
C SER A 77 -1.14 7.10 7.79
N ALA A 78 -1.54 5.86 7.61
CA ALA A 78 -2.84 5.33 8.04
C ALA A 78 -2.91 5.00 9.54
N GLY A 79 -1.82 5.14 10.31
CA GLY A 79 -1.77 4.72 11.71
C GLY A 79 -1.93 3.20 11.91
N LEU A 80 -1.65 2.40 10.87
CA LEU A 80 -1.62 0.93 10.94
C LEU A 80 -0.27 0.41 11.44
N MET A 81 0.73 1.29 11.48
CA MET A 81 2.10 0.98 11.89
C MET A 81 2.71 2.18 12.57
N ASN A 82 3.47 1.94 13.63
CA ASN A 82 4.24 2.99 14.28
C ASN A 82 5.62 3.18 13.61
N LEU A 83 6.26 4.31 13.90
CA LEU A 83 7.54 4.68 13.31
C LEU A 83 8.66 3.64 13.54
N PRO A 84 8.88 3.07 14.75
CA PRO A 84 9.86 2.00 14.97
C PRO A 84 9.62 0.75 14.12
N GLN A 85 8.37 0.34 13.94
CA GLN A 85 8.00 -0.79 13.09
C GLN A 85 8.35 -0.51 11.62
N ALA A 86 7.99 0.66 11.11
CA ALA A 86 8.32 1.06 9.74
C ALA A 86 9.83 1.10 9.50
N ILE A 87 10.60 1.62 10.45
CA ILE A 87 12.07 1.63 10.38
C ILE A 87 12.60 0.20 10.25
N SER A 88 12.11 -0.75 11.07
CA SER A 88 12.55 -2.14 10.99
C SER A 88 12.27 -2.79 9.63
N ILE A 89 11.12 -2.48 9.03
CA ILE A 89 10.78 -2.95 7.66
C ILE A 89 11.76 -2.38 6.64
N ILE A 90 12.08 -1.09 6.72
CA ILE A 90 13.02 -0.44 5.81
C ILE A 90 14.40 -1.08 5.90
N LEU A 91 14.89 -1.37 7.12
CA LEU A 91 16.14 -2.10 7.31
C LEU A 91 16.11 -3.45 6.58
N GLY A 92 15.01 -4.19 6.71
CA GLY A 92 14.81 -5.44 6.00
C GLY A 92 14.68 -5.28 4.48
N ALA A 93 13.97 -4.25 4.02
CA ALA A 93 13.79 -3.98 2.61
C ALA A 93 15.14 -3.75 1.87
N ASN A 94 16.08 -3.08 2.51
CA ASN A 94 17.43 -2.91 1.95
C ASN A 94 18.16 -4.26 1.79
N ILE A 95 17.99 -5.20 2.73
CA ILE A 95 18.52 -6.56 2.57
C ILE A 95 17.80 -7.28 1.41
N GLY A 96 16.47 -7.22 1.36
CA GLY A 96 15.66 -7.89 0.34
C GLY A 96 16.01 -7.47 -1.09
N THR A 97 16.35 -6.20 -1.32
CA THR A 97 16.79 -5.68 -2.61
C THR A 97 18.04 -6.40 -3.14
N THR A 98 18.93 -6.85 -2.25
CA THR A 98 20.18 -7.50 -2.66
C THR A 98 19.96 -8.85 -3.34
N MET A 99 18.78 -9.46 -3.17
CA MET A 99 18.42 -10.71 -3.85
C MET A 99 18.46 -10.57 -5.37
N THR A 100 18.06 -9.42 -5.92
CA THR A 100 18.17 -9.17 -7.37
C THR A 100 19.63 -9.19 -7.82
N ALA A 101 20.53 -8.54 -7.10
CA ALA A 101 21.97 -8.57 -7.39
C ALA A 101 22.55 -10.00 -7.34
N GLN A 102 22.08 -10.82 -6.38
CA GLN A 102 22.48 -12.23 -6.26
C GLN A 102 21.98 -13.06 -7.44
N ILE A 103 20.75 -12.82 -7.89
CA ILE A 103 20.17 -13.47 -9.07
C ILE A 103 20.99 -13.11 -10.33
N ILE A 104 21.24 -11.83 -10.56
CA ILE A 104 22.01 -11.34 -11.73
C ILE A 104 23.41 -11.95 -11.78
N ALA A 105 24.01 -12.20 -10.62
CA ALA A 105 25.35 -12.79 -10.53
C ALA A 105 25.42 -14.27 -10.92
N PHE A 106 24.31 -14.94 -11.25
CA PHE A 106 24.34 -16.28 -11.85
C PHE A 106 24.73 -16.19 -13.33
N LYS A 107 25.59 -17.11 -13.77
CA LYS A 107 25.97 -17.25 -15.18
C LYS A 107 25.00 -18.22 -15.84
N LEU A 108 23.98 -17.69 -16.50
CA LEU A 108 22.93 -18.47 -17.16
C LEU A 108 22.90 -18.27 -18.68
N SER A 109 23.94 -17.64 -19.25
CA SER A 109 23.98 -17.28 -20.68
C SER A 109 23.61 -18.43 -21.61
N ASP A 110 24.12 -19.63 -21.33
CA ASP A 110 23.89 -20.82 -22.16
C ASP A 110 22.44 -21.35 -22.09
N TYR A 111 21.69 -20.97 -21.07
CA TYR A 111 20.33 -21.48 -20.80
C TYR A 111 19.22 -20.46 -21.05
N ILE A 112 19.56 -19.22 -21.38
CA ILE A 112 18.58 -18.10 -21.51
C ILE A 112 17.43 -18.47 -22.45
N TYR A 113 17.73 -18.95 -23.64
CA TYR A 113 16.71 -19.29 -24.64
C TYR A 113 15.85 -20.47 -24.23
N ILE A 114 16.40 -21.44 -23.50
CA ILE A 114 15.66 -22.58 -22.96
C ILE A 114 14.69 -22.09 -21.88
N ILE A 115 15.15 -21.21 -20.98
CA ILE A 115 14.33 -20.62 -19.91
C ILE A 115 13.15 -19.83 -20.52
N ILE A 116 13.42 -18.98 -21.53
CA ILE A 116 12.41 -18.22 -22.24
C ILE A 116 11.39 -19.18 -22.87
N PHE A 117 11.84 -20.19 -23.60
CA PHE A 117 10.95 -21.14 -24.27
C PHE A 117 10.09 -21.94 -23.29
N VAL A 118 10.67 -22.49 -22.23
CA VAL A 118 9.92 -23.23 -21.19
C VAL A 118 8.90 -22.35 -20.51
N GLY A 119 9.29 -21.13 -20.12
CA GLY A 119 8.37 -20.16 -19.52
C GLY A 119 7.21 -19.79 -20.45
N PHE A 120 7.50 -19.57 -21.72
CA PHE A 120 6.49 -19.31 -22.75
C PHE A 120 5.50 -20.48 -22.89
N ILE A 121 6.00 -21.70 -23.05
CA ILE A 121 5.15 -22.90 -23.20
C ILE A 121 4.22 -23.08 -21.99
N ILE A 122 4.76 -22.97 -20.78
CA ILE A 122 3.96 -23.10 -19.54
C ILE A 122 2.88 -22.01 -19.50
N SER A 123 3.24 -20.74 -19.78
CA SER A 123 2.31 -19.62 -19.74
C SER A 123 1.21 -19.69 -20.80
N PHE A 124 1.49 -20.34 -21.94
CA PHE A 124 0.57 -20.44 -23.07
C PHE A 124 -0.36 -21.65 -23.00
N ILE A 125 0.13 -22.81 -22.53
CA ILE A 125 -0.63 -24.08 -22.56
C ILE A 125 -1.48 -24.25 -21.29
N VAL A 126 -1.03 -23.76 -20.15
CA VAL A 126 -1.68 -24.06 -18.87
C VAL A 126 -2.86 -23.13 -18.61
N LYS A 127 -4.02 -23.72 -18.25
CA LYS A 127 -5.27 -22.97 -17.97
C LYS A 127 -5.37 -22.42 -16.55
N SER A 128 -4.59 -22.95 -15.61
CA SER A 128 -4.61 -22.48 -14.23
C SER A 128 -3.89 -21.13 -14.09
N GLU A 129 -4.55 -20.12 -13.59
CA GLU A 129 -3.99 -18.77 -13.42
C GLU A 129 -2.69 -18.78 -12.59
N ARG A 130 -2.62 -19.61 -11.54
CA ARG A 130 -1.40 -19.76 -10.72
C ARG A 130 -0.24 -20.35 -11.52
N ALA A 131 -0.49 -21.42 -12.28
CA ALA A 131 0.55 -22.04 -13.10
C ALA A 131 0.95 -21.18 -14.28
N LYS A 132 0.01 -20.40 -14.87
CA LYS A 132 0.28 -19.39 -15.89
C LYS A 132 1.21 -18.29 -15.32
N SER A 133 0.94 -17.78 -14.11
CA SER A 133 1.80 -16.80 -13.45
C SER A 133 3.21 -17.36 -13.18
N ILE A 134 3.34 -18.63 -12.83
CA ILE A 134 4.65 -19.30 -12.68
C ILE A 134 5.37 -19.36 -14.04
N GLY A 135 4.68 -19.76 -15.10
CA GLY A 135 5.24 -19.76 -16.47
C GLY A 135 5.71 -18.38 -16.91
N GLN A 136 4.91 -17.36 -16.65
CA GLN A 136 5.25 -15.98 -16.92
C GLN A 136 6.46 -15.49 -16.07
N THR A 137 6.59 -15.93 -14.82
CA THR A 137 7.77 -15.65 -13.98
C THR A 137 9.03 -16.24 -14.59
N ILE A 138 8.97 -17.51 -15.06
CA ILE A 138 10.12 -18.18 -15.72
C ILE A 138 10.47 -17.45 -17.02
N PHE A 139 9.48 -17.09 -17.83
CA PHE A 139 9.68 -16.33 -19.06
C PHE A 139 10.32 -14.97 -18.80
N ALA A 140 9.81 -14.22 -17.84
CA ALA A 140 10.33 -12.92 -17.42
C ALA A 140 11.75 -13.00 -16.88
N PHE A 141 12.06 -14.07 -16.14
CA PHE A 141 13.42 -14.37 -15.68
C PHE A 141 14.38 -14.56 -16.87
N GLY A 142 13.97 -15.29 -17.90
CA GLY A 142 14.75 -15.42 -19.14
C GLY A 142 14.96 -14.08 -19.87
N LEU A 143 13.92 -13.23 -19.95
CA LEU A 143 14.03 -11.89 -20.53
C LEU A 143 15.02 -11.00 -19.76
N LEU A 144 15.01 -11.08 -18.42
CA LEU A 144 15.95 -10.35 -17.58
C LEU A 144 17.41 -10.68 -17.97
N PHE A 145 17.75 -11.96 -18.11
CA PHE A 145 19.09 -12.37 -18.52
C PHE A 145 19.40 -12.03 -19.98
N LEU A 146 18.43 -12.10 -20.87
CA LEU A 146 18.59 -11.65 -22.27
C LEU A 146 18.93 -10.16 -22.34
N GLY A 147 18.29 -9.33 -21.52
CA GLY A 147 18.63 -7.91 -21.41
C GLY A 147 20.06 -7.67 -20.93
N ILE A 148 20.51 -8.43 -19.90
CA ILE A 148 21.88 -8.38 -19.39
C ILE A 148 22.89 -8.79 -20.48
N GLU A 149 22.65 -9.87 -21.20
CA GLU A 149 23.52 -10.36 -22.27
C GLU A 149 23.60 -9.35 -23.41
N THR A 150 22.45 -8.77 -23.80
CA THR A 150 22.39 -7.71 -24.83
C THR A 150 23.23 -6.50 -24.41
N MET A 151 23.11 -6.01 -23.19
CA MET A 151 23.94 -4.92 -22.68
C MET A 151 25.42 -5.28 -22.71
N GLY A 152 25.78 -6.49 -22.24
CA GLY A 152 27.18 -6.96 -22.20
C GLY A 152 27.83 -7.03 -23.57
N SER A 153 27.10 -7.52 -24.55
CA SER A 153 27.62 -7.66 -25.92
C SER A 153 27.99 -6.31 -26.55
N VAL A 154 27.18 -5.28 -26.34
CA VAL A 154 27.42 -3.93 -26.90
C VAL A 154 28.42 -3.10 -26.07
N MET A 155 28.70 -3.50 -24.83
CA MET A 155 29.70 -2.81 -23.98
C MET A 155 31.13 -3.23 -24.26
N LYS A 156 31.37 -4.40 -24.86
CA LYS A 156 32.75 -4.88 -25.19
C LYS A 156 33.62 -3.87 -25.92
N PRO A 157 33.14 -3.17 -26.97
CA PRO A 157 33.94 -2.16 -27.65
C PRO A 157 34.30 -0.96 -26.76
N LEU A 158 33.44 -0.57 -25.82
CA LEU A 158 33.70 0.52 -24.87
C LEU A 158 34.82 0.18 -23.90
N ALA A 159 34.89 -1.06 -23.43
CA ALA A 159 35.96 -1.53 -22.54
C ALA A 159 37.35 -1.40 -23.14
N SER A 160 37.46 -1.38 -24.48
CA SER A 160 38.71 -1.19 -25.23
C SER A 160 38.99 0.27 -25.57
N SER A 161 38.09 1.20 -25.31
CA SER A 161 38.25 2.62 -25.62
C SER A 161 39.16 3.31 -24.59
N PRO A 162 40.31 3.95 -25.02
CA PRO A 162 41.20 4.62 -24.09
C PRO A 162 40.52 5.73 -23.27
N PHE A 163 39.62 6.48 -23.89
CA PHE A 163 38.85 7.52 -23.22
C PHE A 163 38.00 6.95 -22.09
N PHE A 164 37.37 5.80 -22.34
CA PHE A 164 36.49 5.16 -21.40
C PHE A 164 37.24 4.52 -20.23
N VAL A 165 38.38 3.87 -20.54
CA VAL A 165 39.29 3.31 -19.53
C VAL A 165 39.84 4.40 -18.59
N ASP A 166 40.25 5.56 -19.14
CA ASP A 166 40.71 6.70 -18.33
C ASP A 166 39.62 7.28 -17.44
N LEU A 167 38.38 7.39 -17.96
CA LEU A 167 37.22 7.84 -17.17
C LEU A 167 36.96 6.90 -16.01
N ILE A 168 37.01 5.60 -16.23
CA ILE A 168 36.77 4.58 -15.19
C ILE A 168 37.90 4.58 -14.16
N ALA A 169 39.17 4.72 -14.58
CA ALA A 169 40.28 4.84 -13.65
C ALA A 169 40.08 6.03 -12.70
N LYS A 170 39.65 7.18 -13.23
CA LYS A 170 39.31 8.34 -12.39
C LYS A 170 38.20 8.07 -11.37
N VAL A 171 37.14 7.33 -11.75
CA VAL A 171 36.07 6.94 -10.82
C VAL A 171 36.59 5.97 -9.77
N ALA A 172 37.47 5.03 -10.15
CA ALA A 172 38.08 4.06 -9.22
C ALA A 172 39.02 4.74 -8.21
N ASP A 173 39.78 5.75 -8.65
CA ASP A 173 40.71 6.50 -7.81
C ASP A 173 40.04 7.52 -6.88
N MET A 174 38.83 7.94 -7.22
CA MET A 174 38.05 8.94 -6.46
C MET A 174 36.76 8.35 -5.91
N PRO A 175 36.77 7.71 -4.73
CA PRO A 175 35.57 7.05 -4.16
C PRO A 175 34.32 7.95 -4.07
N VAL A 176 34.50 9.22 -3.75
CA VAL A 176 33.40 10.19 -3.69
C VAL A 176 32.74 10.35 -5.06
N LEU A 177 33.53 10.37 -6.15
CA LEU A 177 32.99 10.44 -7.50
C LEU A 177 32.18 9.18 -7.84
N GLY A 178 32.67 8.01 -7.44
CA GLY A 178 31.93 6.75 -7.58
C GLY A 178 30.57 6.78 -6.85
N VAL A 179 30.52 7.31 -5.64
CA VAL A 179 29.26 7.49 -4.89
C VAL A 179 28.31 8.46 -5.63
N VAL A 180 28.82 9.59 -6.12
CA VAL A 180 28.01 10.54 -6.89
C VAL A 180 27.45 9.90 -8.16
N VAL A 181 28.29 9.18 -8.91
CA VAL A 181 27.87 8.48 -10.15
C VAL A 181 26.77 7.46 -9.84
N GLY A 182 26.95 6.59 -8.84
CA GLY A 182 25.94 5.61 -8.44
C GLY A 182 24.63 6.28 -8.00
N THR A 183 24.71 7.34 -7.19
CA THR A 183 23.55 8.11 -6.75
C THR A 183 22.79 8.70 -7.93
N MET A 184 23.48 9.35 -8.86
CA MET A 184 22.86 9.97 -10.04
C MET A 184 22.25 8.94 -10.99
N MET A 185 22.93 7.80 -11.22
CA MET A 185 22.37 6.72 -12.02
C MET A 185 21.02 6.24 -11.45
N THR A 186 20.96 5.98 -10.16
CA THR A 186 19.74 5.48 -9.51
C THR A 186 18.65 6.54 -9.42
N LEU A 187 19.00 7.81 -9.22
CA LEU A 187 18.08 8.94 -9.30
C LEU A 187 17.38 9.03 -10.66
N VAL A 188 18.15 8.87 -11.75
CA VAL A 188 17.63 8.98 -13.12
C VAL A 188 16.80 7.75 -13.48
N VAL A 189 17.33 6.55 -13.23
CA VAL A 189 16.70 5.27 -13.60
C VAL A 189 15.56 4.91 -12.62
N GLN A 190 15.58 5.44 -11.40
CA GLN A 190 14.64 5.14 -10.29
C GLN A 190 14.56 3.63 -9.97
N SER A 191 15.60 2.88 -10.28
CA SER A 191 15.69 1.43 -10.06
C SER A 191 17.11 1.04 -9.65
N SER A 192 17.29 0.72 -8.36
CA SER A 192 18.57 0.20 -7.86
C SER A 192 18.94 -1.13 -8.50
N SER A 193 17.95 -2.00 -8.76
CA SER A 193 18.20 -3.27 -9.44
C SER A 193 18.78 -3.07 -10.84
N ALA A 194 18.31 -2.06 -11.58
CA ALA A 194 18.83 -1.72 -12.90
C ALA A 194 20.25 -1.14 -12.80
N THR A 195 20.48 -0.22 -11.87
CA THR A 195 21.82 0.35 -11.63
C THR A 195 22.84 -0.73 -11.27
N ILE A 196 22.49 -1.66 -10.38
CA ILE A 196 23.36 -2.78 -10.01
C ILE A 196 23.57 -3.74 -11.19
N ALA A 197 22.55 -4.01 -12.01
CA ALA A 197 22.70 -4.84 -13.20
C ALA A 197 23.70 -4.23 -14.18
N VAL A 198 23.59 -2.94 -14.43
CA VAL A 198 24.52 -2.19 -15.28
C VAL A 198 25.93 -2.22 -14.67
N LEU A 199 26.06 -1.98 -13.36
CA LEU A 199 27.35 -2.02 -12.65
C LEU A 199 28.00 -3.41 -12.73
N GLN A 200 27.25 -4.48 -12.47
CA GLN A 200 27.76 -5.86 -12.54
C GLN A 200 28.18 -6.23 -13.96
N ASN A 201 27.36 -5.88 -14.93
CA ASN A 201 27.67 -6.12 -16.34
C ASN A 201 28.92 -5.36 -16.78
N PHE A 202 29.02 -4.09 -16.40
CA PHE A 202 30.11 -3.23 -16.68
C PHE A 202 31.41 -3.75 -16.03
N ALA A 203 31.42 -4.04 -14.74
CA ALA A 203 32.57 -4.60 -14.04
C ALA A 203 33.00 -5.97 -14.59
N SER A 204 32.11 -6.71 -15.24
CA SER A 204 32.40 -7.99 -15.88
C SER A 204 33.11 -7.83 -17.26
N GLN A 205 33.33 -6.62 -17.75
CA GLN A 205 34.13 -6.41 -18.95
C GLN A 205 35.63 -6.55 -18.63
N ALA A 206 36.36 -7.23 -19.52
CA ALA A 206 37.79 -7.46 -19.37
C ALA A 206 38.59 -6.19 -19.70
N GLY A 207 39.60 -5.91 -18.90
CA GLY A 207 40.62 -4.96 -19.23
C GLY A 207 41.51 -5.46 -20.37
N PRO A 208 42.58 -4.71 -20.73
CA PRO A 208 43.47 -5.06 -21.83
C PRO A 208 44.18 -6.42 -21.68
N ASP A 209 44.31 -6.93 -20.46
CA ASP A 209 44.90 -8.22 -20.12
C ASP A 209 43.96 -9.42 -20.29
N GLY A 210 42.67 -9.17 -20.56
CA GLY A 210 41.64 -10.19 -20.72
C GLY A 210 41.22 -10.93 -19.42
N VAL A 211 41.81 -10.59 -18.28
CA VAL A 211 41.64 -11.33 -16.99
C VAL A 211 41.14 -10.44 -15.86
N THR A 212 41.64 -9.20 -15.79
CA THR A 212 41.21 -8.22 -14.77
C THR A 212 39.95 -7.49 -15.21
N SER A 213 39.13 -7.08 -14.23
CA SER A 213 37.97 -6.21 -14.45
C SER A 213 38.43 -4.79 -14.77
N ILE A 214 37.75 -4.11 -15.69
CA ILE A 214 38.02 -2.70 -16.01
C ILE A 214 37.77 -1.76 -14.83
N LEU A 215 36.94 -2.13 -13.87
CA LEU A 215 36.56 -1.31 -12.70
C LEU A 215 37.16 -1.86 -11.40
N GLY A 216 37.27 -3.18 -11.29
CA GLY A 216 37.66 -3.85 -10.06
C GLY A 216 36.61 -3.72 -8.94
N LEU A 217 36.77 -4.54 -7.90
CA LEU A 217 35.81 -4.50 -6.77
C LEU A 217 35.91 -3.19 -5.97
N THR A 218 37.12 -2.64 -5.80
CA THR A 218 37.33 -1.36 -5.08
C THR A 218 36.70 -0.17 -5.79
N GLY A 219 36.63 -0.18 -7.11
CA GLY A 219 35.96 0.85 -7.91
C GLY A 219 34.43 0.65 -7.93
N ALA A 220 33.95 -0.60 -7.88
CA ALA A 220 32.54 -0.91 -7.89
C ALA A 220 31.83 -0.58 -6.56
N ILE A 221 32.50 -0.77 -5.41
CA ILE A 221 31.93 -0.51 -4.08
C ILE A 221 31.42 0.93 -3.93
N PRO A 222 32.15 2.00 -4.27
CA PRO A 222 31.63 3.36 -4.17
C PRO A 222 30.37 3.61 -5.00
N ILE A 223 30.29 3.07 -6.21
CA ILE A 223 29.10 3.18 -7.06
C ILE A 223 27.90 2.49 -6.42
N LEU A 224 28.12 1.32 -5.82
CA LEU A 224 27.13 0.57 -5.06
C LEU A 224 26.63 1.36 -3.84
N LEU A 225 27.52 2.02 -3.10
CA LEU A 225 27.12 2.89 -1.98
C LEU A 225 26.27 4.06 -2.47
N GLY A 226 26.61 4.63 -3.63
CA GLY A 226 25.83 5.68 -4.27
C GLY A 226 24.45 5.20 -4.73
N ASP A 227 24.35 4.01 -5.31
CA ASP A 227 23.10 3.38 -5.69
C ASP A 227 22.12 3.29 -4.50
N ASN A 228 22.61 2.82 -3.36
CA ASN A 228 21.82 2.74 -2.13
C ASN A 228 21.30 4.12 -1.67
N ILE A 229 22.11 5.18 -1.76
CA ILE A 229 21.68 6.55 -1.46
C ILE A 229 20.61 6.99 -2.48
N GLY A 230 20.84 6.79 -3.77
CA GLY A 230 19.92 7.19 -4.83
C GLY A 230 18.53 6.56 -4.71
N THR A 231 18.46 5.33 -4.22
CA THR A 231 17.17 4.61 -3.99
C THR A 231 16.26 5.35 -3.01
N THR A 232 16.81 6.16 -2.11
CA THR A 232 16.01 6.85 -1.08
C THR A 232 15.12 7.96 -1.62
N ILE A 233 15.38 8.44 -2.84
CA ILE A 233 14.58 9.52 -3.46
C ILE A 233 13.12 9.12 -3.64
N THR A 234 12.85 7.86 -3.98
CA THR A 234 11.48 7.35 -4.16
C THR A 234 10.68 7.43 -2.86
N ALA A 235 11.32 7.12 -1.72
CA ALA A 235 10.72 7.24 -0.40
C ALA A 235 10.44 8.71 -0.04
N LEU A 236 11.39 9.61 -0.31
CA LEU A 236 11.20 11.04 -0.08
C LEU A 236 10.05 11.60 -0.92
N LEU A 237 10.00 11.29 -2.21
CA LEU A 237 8.91 11.72 -3.10
C LEU A 237 7.55 11.14 -2.65
N ALA A 238 7.51 9.89 -2.22
CA ALA A 238 6.29 9.27 -1.69
C ALA A 238 5.80 9.95 -0.41
N SER A 239 6.70 10.46 0.41
CA SER A 239 6.36 11.12 1.69
C SER A 239 5.87 12.57 1.55
N VAL A 240 5.97 13.17 0.36
CA VAL A 240 5.47 14.53 0.11
C VAL A 240 3.95 14.56 0.27
N GLY A 241 3.45 15.49 1.09
CA GLY A 241 2.03 15.61 1.41
C GLY A 241 1.55 14.68 2.54
N GLN A 242 2.36 13.70 2.97
CA GLN A 242 2.01 12.73 4.00
C GLN A 242 2.19 13.28 5.43
N PRO A 243 1.56 12.63 6.44
CA PRO A 243 1.78 12.94 7.85
C PRO A 243 3.25 12.87 8.28
N ARG A 244 3.57 13.44 9.43
CA ARG A 244 4.96 13.60 9.89
C ARG A 244 5.70 12.29 10.08
N ASP A 245 5.04 11.27 10.64
CA ASP A 245 5.69 9.96 10.85
C ASP A 245 5.98 9.24 9.54
N ALA A 246 5.15 9.43 8.52
CA ALA A 246 5.42 8.98 7.15
C ALA A 246 6.66 9.66 6.55
N LYS A 247 6.82 10.98 6.73
CA LYS A 247 8.03 11.72 6.35
C LYS A 247 9.26 11.28 7.14
N ARG A 248 9.11 11.05 8.45
CA ARG A 248 10.17 10.52 9.32
C ARG A 248 10.64 9.15 8.86
N THR A 249 9.72 8.32 8.39
CA THR A 249 10.01 7.00 7.82
C THR A 249 10.88 7.12 6.57
N ALA A 250 10.57 8.04 5.66
CA ALA A 250 11.40 8.30 4.46
C ALA A 250 12.80 8.84 4.83
N VAL A 251 12.87 9.75 5.79
CA VAL A 251 14.16 10.29 6.28
C VAL A 251 15.00 9.20 6.97
N ALA A 252 14.37 8.25 7.69
CA ALA A 252 15.07 7.11 8.27
C ALA A 252 15.75 6.25 7.21
N HIS A 253 15.11 6.03 6.05
CA HIS A 253 15.71 5.35 4.90
C HIS A 253 16.95 6.09 4.37
N CYS A 254 16.87 7.43 4.27
CA CYS A 254 18.02 8.25 3.88
C CYS A 254 19.16 8.14 4.89
N ILE A 255 18.88 8.23 6.19
CA ILE A 255 19.88 8.16 7.26
C ILE A 255 20.59 6.80 7.24
N PHE A 256 19.85 5.70 7.05
CA PHE A 256 20.43 4.36 6.96
C PHE A 256 21.47 4.29 5.84
N ASN A 257 21.09 4.67 4.62
CA ASN A 257 21.98 4.56 3.46
C ASN A 257 23.12 5.58 3.50
N LEU A 258 22.85 6.81 3.91
CA LEU A 258 23.87 7.85 4.01
C LEU A 258 24.90 7.54 5.10
N SER A 259 24.46 7.10 6.29
CA SER A 259 25.37 6.70 7.37
C SER A 259 26.23 5.51 6.96
N GLY A 260 25.65 4.53 6.25
CA GLY A 260 26.39 3.40 5.72
C GLY A 260 27.46 3.84 4.71
N ALA A 261 27.10 4.69 3.74
CA ALA A 261 28.05 5.21 2.77
C ALA A 261 29.19 5.99 3.45
N LEU A 262 28.88 6.84 4.45
CA LEU A 262 29.87 7.59 5.21
C LEU A 262 30.85 6.69 5.98
N ILE A 263 30.39 5.56 6.52
CA ILE A 263 31.25 4.59 7.21
C ILE A 263 32.09 3.81 6.21
N PHE A 264 31.46 3.23 5.19
CA PHE A 264 32.11 2.29 4.28
C PHE A 264 33.04 2.94 3.26
N ILE A 265 32.88 4.24 2.97
CA ILE A 265 33.80 4.96 2.07
C ILE A 265 35.24 4.94 2.59
N TRP A 266 35.43 4.91 3.91
CA TRP A 266 36.74 4.80 4.54
C TRP A 266 37.24 3.36 4.64
N LEU A 267 36.36 2.39 4.49
CA LEU A 267 36.60 0.96 4.67
C LEU A 267 36.63 0.18 3.33
N ILE A 268 36.67 0.86 2.18
CA ILE A 268 36.56 0.20 0.86
C ILE A 268 37.57 -0.93 0.72
N LYS A 269 38.84 -0.70 0.99
CA LYS A 269 39.91 -1.71 0.83
C LYS A 269 39.75 -2.91 1.76
N PRO A 270 39.60 -2.74 3.10
CA PRO A 270 39.38 -3.87 4.00
C PRO A 270 38.05 -4.58 3.72
N PHE A 271 37.00 -3.84 3.33
CA PHE A 271 35.72 -4.44 2.95
C PHE A 271 35.85 -5.27 1.67
N ALA A 272 36.48 -4.75 0.63
CA ALA A 272 36.75 -5.50 -0.60
C ALA A 272 37.54 -6.78 -0.32
N TYR A 273 38.55 -6.73 0.55
CA TYR A 273 39.32 -7.90 0.96
C TYR A 273 38.43 -8.99 1.60
N VAL A 274 37.59 -8.59 2.55
CA VAL A 274 36.64 -9.53 3.20
C VAL A 274 35.67 -10.12 2.17
N ILE A 275 35.13 -9.31 1.26
CA ILE A 275 34.24 -9.79 0.21
C ILE A 275 34.94 -10.78 -0.74
N GLN A 276 36.19 -10.52 -1.11
CA GLN A 276 36.97 -11.44 -1.92
C GLN A 276 37.24 -12.77 -1.18
N MET A 277 37.40 -12.74 0.15
CA MET A 277 37.57 -13.96 0.96
C MET A 277 36.33 -14.87 0.94
N ILE A 278 35.14 -14.29 1.04
CA ILE A 278 33.87 -15.05 1.10
C ILE A 278 33.27 -15.34 -0.28
N SER A 279 33.88 -14.83 -1.35
CA SER A 279 33.42 -15.01 -2.72
C SER A 279 34.16 -16.13 -3.46
N PRO A 280 33.60 -16.69 -4.54
CA PRO A 280 34.30 -17.67 -5.38
C PRO A 280 35.66 -17.13 -5.86
N LYS A 281 36.60 -18.05 -6.01
CA LYS A 281 37.94 -17.78 -6.55
C LYS A 281 37.96 -18.00 -8.06
N GLY A 282 38.79 -17.23 -8.78
CA GLY A 282 38.91 -17.35 -10.23
C GLY A 282 39.40 -16.02 -10.86
N PRO A 283 39.50 -15.96 -12.21
CA PRO A 283 39.76 -14.73 -12.92
C PRO A 283 38.77 -13.62 -12.52
N GLU A 284 39.26 -12.41 -12.29
CA GLU A 284 38.42 -11.33 -11.72
C GLU A 284 37.18 -11.06 -12.56
N VAL A 285 37.32 -10.98 -13.89
CA VAL A 285 36.18 -10.83 -14.83
C VAL A 285 35.07 -11.86 -14.64
N GLN A 286 35.44 -13.04 -14.16
CA GLN A 286 34.48 -14.14 -14.00
C GLN A 286 33.77 -14.11 -12.66
N VAL A 287 34.38 -13.55 -11.62
CA VAL A 287 33.85 -13.58 -10.24
C VAL A 287 33.37 -12.23 -9.76
N ILE A 288 33.71 -11.14 -10.43
CA ILE A 288 33.42 -9.77 -9.99
C ILE A 288 31.92 -9.51 -9.80
N SER A 289 31.06 -10.00 -10.68
CA SER A 289 29.61 -9.84 -10.54
C SER A 289 29.10 -10.46 -9.24
N ARG A 290 29.61 -11.65 -8.88
CA ARG A 290 29.28 -12.29 -7.59
C ARG A 290 29.88 -11.53 -6.41
N GLN A 291 31.08 -10.98 -6.55
CA GLN A 291 31.71 -10.16 -5.52
C GLN A 291 30.92 -8.88 -5.27
N ILE A 292 30.43 -8.20 -6.32
CA ILE A 292 29.56 -7.02 -6.19
C ILE A 292 28.24 -7.40 -5.48
N ALA A 293 27.60 -8.51 -5.86
CA ALA A 293 26.39 -9.00 -5.19
C ALA A 293 26.64 -9.29 -3.70
N ASN A 294 27.75 -9.95 -3.36
CA ASN A 294 28.15 -10.24 -1.99
C ASN A 294 28.47 -8.95 -1.22
N ALA A 295 29.12 -7.96 -1.84
CA ALA A 295 29.37 -6.65 -1.26
C ALA A 295 28.04 -5.95 -0.94
N HIS A 296 27.08 -5.96 -1.87
CA HIS A 296 25.76 -5.37 -1.66
C HIS A 296 25.02 -6.02 -0.50
N THR A 297 24.98 -7.36 -0.48
CA THR A 297 24.33 -8.10 0.60
C THR A 297 25.00 -7.87 1.95
N SER A 298 26.33 -7.99 2.01
CA SER A 298 27.10 -7.82 3.23
C SER A 298 26.98 -6.41 3.81
N PHE A 299 27.04 -5.38 2.96
CA PHE A 299 26.83 -3.99 3.37
C PHE A 299 25.46 -3.82 4.06
N ASN A 300 24.38 -4.26 3.41
CA ASN A 300 23.04 -4.09 3.95
C ASN A 300 22.80 -4.93 5.22
N ILE A 301 23.36 -6.15 5.31
CA ILE A 301 23.30 -6.95 6.54
C ILE A 301 24.06 -6.28 7.67
N VAL A 302 25.30 -5.84 7.45
CA VAL A 302 26.12 -5.18 8.49
C VAL A 302 25.44 -3.91 8.98
N MET A 303 24.97 -3.07 8.06
CA MET A 303 24.26 -1.84 8.45
C MET A 303 22.96 -2.12 9.20
N THR A 304 22.22 -3.16 8.80
CA THR A 304 21.02 -3.59 9.54
C THR A 304 21.36 -4.07 10.95
N LEU A 305 22.41 -4.88 11.11
CA LEU A 305 22.87 -5.34 12.41
C LEU A 305 23.32 -4.18 13.32
N ILE A 306 23.92 -3.14 12.76
CA ILE A 306 24.28 -1.91 13.48
C ILE A 306 23.01 -1.14 13.92
N TRP A 307 22.04 -0.96 13.02
CA TRP A 307 20.89 -0.12 13.28
C TRP A 307 19.74 -0.81 14.05
N ILE A 308 19.60 -2.14 14.03
CA ILE A 308 18.57 -2.86 14.82
C ILE A 308 18.59 -2.43 16.29
N PRO A 309 19.72 -2.55 17.03
CA PRO A 309 19.77 -2.12 18.44
C PRO A 309 19.66 -0.61 18.60
N LEU A 310 19.88 0.16 17.55
CA LEU A 310 19.87 1.62 17.53
C LEU A 310 18.59 2.23 16.93
N ILE A 311 17.53 1.43 16.73
CA ILE A 311 16.24 1.95 16.19
C ILE A 311 15.74 3.12 17.04
N TRP A 312 15.88 3.04 18.38
CA TRP A 312 15.52 4.14 19.28
C TRP A 312 16.29 5.43 19.00
N LEU A 313 17.57 5.32 18.61
CA LEU A 313 18.39 6.46 18.20
C LEU A 313 17.95 7.00 16.85
N MET A 314 17.66 6.13 15.88
CA MET A 314 17.12 6.51 14.58
C MET A 314 15.83 7.31 14.75
N VAL A 315 14.90 6.83 15.60
CA VAL A 315 13.65 7.54 15.94
C VAL A 315 13.95 8.94 16.50
N LYS A 316 14.88 9.05 17.46
CA LYS A 316 15.27 10.37 18.01
C LYS A 316 15.82 11.31 16.95
N ILE A 317 16.66 10.81 16.05
CA ILE A 317 17.25 11.62 14.97
C ILE A 317 16.14 12.11 14.04
N VAL A 318 15.27 11.24 13.54
CA VAL A 318 14.22 11.64 12.59
C VAL A 318 13.18 12.56 13.24
N MET A 319 12.88 12.39 14.53
CA MET A 319 12.01 13.31 15.28
C MET A 319 12.66 14.69 15.45
N LYS A 320 13.99 14.77 15.56
CA LYS A 320 14.71 16.04 15.60
C LYS A 320 14.76 16.72 14.23
N VAL A 321 14.91 15.94 13.15
CA VAL A 321 14.91 16.45 11.76
C VAL A 321 13.51 16.94 11.37
N ILE A 322 12.47 16.19 11.76
CA ILE A 322 11.07 16.55 11.51
C ILE A 322 10.35 16.60 12.86
N PRO A 323 10.34 17.75 13.55
CA PRO A 323 9.72 17.90 14.86
C PRO A 323 8.19 17.82 14.79
N ASP A 324 7.54 17.56 15.94
CA ASP A 324 6.09 17.55 16.03
C ASP A 324 5.47 18.93 15.74
N ALA A 325 4.22 18.94 15.24
CA ALA A 325 3.50 20.19 15.01
C ALA A 325 3.20 20.88 16.34
N LYS A 326 3.41 22.19 16.40
CA LYS A 326 2.98 23.00 17.55
C LYS A 326 1.45 23.20 17.61
N THR A 327 0.73 22.90 16.55
CA THR A 327 -0.74 22.99 16.44
C THR A 327 -1.27 21.84 15.60
N SER A 328 -2.32 21.17 16.08
CA SER A 328 -3.10 20.24 15.25
C SER A 328 -3.84 21.08 14.19
N GLU A 329 -3.49 20.94 12.91
CA GLU A 329 -4.35 21.38 11.83
C GLU A 329 -5.71 20.69 12.00
N LYS A 330 -6.79 21.46 12.08
CA LYS A 330 -8.15 20.90 12.02
C LYS A 330 -8.29 20.20 10.68
N LYS A 331 -8.29 18.89 10.70
CA LYS A 331 -8.55 18.09 9.50
C LYS A 331 -10.00 18.33 9.09
N GLU A 332 -10.25 18.67 7.84
CA GLU A 332 -11.60 18.75 7.29
C GLU A 332 -12.24 17.37 7.34
N PRO A 333 -13.42 17.19 7.98
CA PRO A 333 -14.05 15.87 8.13
C PRO A 333 -14.33 15.18 6.80
N SER A 334 -14.68 15.94 5.77
CA SER A 334 -15.02 15.48 4.42
C SER A 334 -13.83 15.01 3.58
N ARG A 335 -12.58 15.23 4.03
CA ARG A 335 -11.39 14.76 3.29
C ARG A 335 -10.99 13.36 3.75
N PRO A 336 -10.61 12.47 2.80
CA PRO A 336 -10.01 11.18 3.14
C PRO A 336 -8.76 11.36 4.00
N GLN A 337 -8.63 10.52 5.03
CA GLN A 337 -7.48 10.54 5.94
C GLN A 337 -6.52 9.40 5.70
N PHE A 338 -7.00 8.30 5.11
CA PHE A 338 -6.27 7.06 4.96
C PHE A 338 -6.01 6.69 3.49
N LEU A 339 -6.74 7.26 2.52
CA LEU A 339 -6.56 6.95 1.10
C LEU A 339 -5.28 7.59 0.56
N ASP A 340 -4.56 6.84 -0.28
CA ASP A 340 -3.36 7.29 -0.98
C ASP A 340 -3.32 6.68 -2.39
N ASP A 341 -3.48 7.51 -3.42
CA ASP A 341 -3.51 7.10 -4.83
C ASP A 341 -2.19 6.43 -5.27
N LYS A 342 -1.07 6.77 -4.63
CA LYS A 342 0.24 6.14 -4.90
C LYS A 342 0.27 4.65 -4.54
N LEU A 343 -0.67 4.19 -3.71
CA LEU A 343 -0.77 2.81 -3.26
C LEU A 343 -1.77 1.96 -4.05
N ILE A 344 -2.47 2.54 -5.02
CA ILE A 344 -3.43 1.82 -5.88
C ILE A 344 -2.76 0.64 -6.59
N GLY A 345 -1.50 0.78 -7.03
CA GLY A 345 -0.70 -0.30 -7.61
C GLY A 345 -0.32 -1.43 -6.62
N GLN A 346 -0.68 -1.30 -5.34
CA GLN A 346 -0.46 -2.30 -4.29
C GLN A 346 -1.80 -2.71 -3.66
N PRO A 347 -2.59 -3.57 -4.32
CA PRO A 347 -4.00 -3.80 -4.00
C PRO A 347 -4.27 -4.21 -2.55
N THR A 348 -3.39 -5.03 -1.97
CA THR A 348 -3.54 -5.50 -0.57
C THR A 348 -3.52 -4.35 0.42
N VAL A 349 -2.63 -3.38 0.20
CA VAL A 349 -2.51 -2.18 1.05
C VAL A 349 -3.67 -1.23 0.79
N ALA A 350 -3.93 -0.94 -0.49
CA ALA A 350 -5.00 -0.05 -0.93
C ALA A 350 -6.37 -0.47 -0.37
N LEU A 351 -6.69 -1.77 -0.41
CA LEU A 351 -7.91 -2.34 0.19
C LEU A 351 -7.96 -2.16 1.71
N SER A 352 -6.83 -2.34 2.39
CA SER A 352 -6.76 -2.13 3.85
C SER A 352 -7.04 -0.67 4.21
N LEU A 353 -6.46 0.28 3.46
CA LEU A 353 -6.67 1.72 3.65
C LEU A 353 -8.11 2.14 3.32
N ALA A 354 -8.65 1.64 2.19
CA ALA A 354 -10.03 1.88 1.80
C ALA A 354 -11.02 1.39 2.88
N ARG A 355 -10.79 0.19 3.43
CA ARG A 355 -11.60 -0.33 4.52
C ARG A 355 -11.57 0.55 5.75
N LYS A 356 -10.39 1.05 6.13
CA LYS A 356 -10.25 1.97 7.27
C LYS A 356 -11.00 3.29 7.04
N GLU A 357 -10.92 3.83 5.82
CA GLU A 357 -11.66 5.04 5.45
C GLU A 357 -13.18 4.81 5.44
N ILE A 358 -13.65 3.66 4.94
CA ILE A 358 -15.07 3.27 4.98
C ILE A 358 -15.55 3.14 6.44
N THR A 359 -14.72 2.57 7.33
CA THR A 359 -15.04 2.50 8.76
C THR A 359 -15.23 3.90 9.35
N ARG A 360 -14.31 4.84 9.09
CA ARG A 360 -14.44 6.24 9.52
C ARG A 360 -15.68 6.92 8.93
N CYS A 361 -15.95 6.73 7.65
CA CYS A 361 -17.16 7.23 6.99
C CYS A 361 -18.41 6.67 7.65
N SER A 362 -18.41 5.39 7.98
CA SER A 362 -19.51 4.72 8.67
C SER A 362 -19.73 5.27 10.08
N GLU A 363 -18.68 5.56 10.83
CA GLU A 363 -18.76 6.21 12.13
C GLU A 363 -19.38 7.61 12.03
N MET A 364 -18.95 8.41 11.05
CA MET A 364 -19.52 9.73 10.78
C MET A 364 -21.01 9.65 10.41
N ALA A 365 -21.43 8.69 9.59
CA ALA A 365 -22.86 8.45 9.29
C ALA A 365 -23.64 8.02 10.53
N GLY A 366 -23.03 7.24 11.43
CA GLY A 366 -23.61 6.91 12.74
C GLY A 366 -23.79 8.12 13.66
N GLU A 367 -22.88 9.09 13.60
CA GLU A 367 -23.01 10.37 14.29
C GLU A 367 -24.13 11.24 13.69
N THR A 368 -24.27 11.27 12.34
CA THR A 368 -25.41 11.92 11.67
C THR A 368 -26.74 11.36 12.18
N LEU A 369 -26.84 10.03 12.31
CA LEU A 369 -28.02 9.36 12.84
C LEU A 369 -28.26 9.72 14.33
N GLN A 370 -27.21 9.85 15.15
CA GLN A 370 -27.34 10.30 16.54
C GLN A 370 -27.84 11.75 16.63
N LYS A 371 -27.31 12.64 15.78
CA LYS A 371 -27.76 14.04 15.71
C LYS A 371 -29.22 14.12 15.26
N LEU A 372 -29.62 13.27 14.30
CA LEU A 372 -31.03 13.14 13.90
C LEU A 372 -31.95 12.76 15.07
N ILE A 373 -31.52 11.82 15.92
CA ILE A 373 -32.31 11.43 17.12
C ILE A 373 -32.47 12.63 18.07
N ASN A 374 -31.43 13.41 18.26
CA ASN A 374 -31.48 14.61 19.08
C ASN A 374 -32.39 15.67 18.45
N LEU A 375 -32.28 15.91 17.14
CA LEU A 375 -33.17 16.81 16.39
C LEU A 375 -34.66 16.40 16.56
N VAL A 376 -34.98 15.11 16.46
CA VAL A 376 -36.35 14.63 16.63
C VAL A 376 -36.85 14.88 18.05
N LYS A 377 -35.99 14.85 19.08
CA LYS A 377 -36.34 15.11 20.49
C LYS A 377 -36.58 16.59 20.79
N GLU A 378 -35.72 17.48 20.26
CA GLU A 378 -35.64 18.88 20.69
C GLU A 378 -36.12 19.88 19.62
N GLU A 379 -36.07 19.50 18.33
CA GLU A 379 -36.57 20.24 17.17
C GLU A 379 -35.97 21.67 17.02
N THR A 380 -34.68 21.82 17.32
CA THR A 380 -34.00 23.12 17.16
C THR A 380 -33.47 23.31 15.74
N ASN A 381 -33.32 24.59 15.29
CA ASN A 381 -32.71 24.86 13.96
C ASN A 381 -31.23 24.54 13.94
N GLU A 382 -30.53 24.75 15.04
CA GLU A 382 -29.11 24.43 15.18
C GLU A 382 -28.85 22.94 14.96
N GLN A 383 -29.63 22.08 15.58
CA GLN A 383 -29.53 20.62 15.39
C GLN A 383 -29.87 20.19 13.96
N LEU A 384 -30.81 20.88 13.30
CA LEU A 384 -31.14 20.61 11.91
C LEU A 384 -29.93 20.92 11.00
N GLU A 385 -29.31 22.08 11.19
CA GLU A 385 -28.12 22.48 10.43
C GLU A 385 -26.96 21.52 10.67
N GLU A 386 -26.74 21.08 11.92
CA GLU A 386 -25.72 20.08 12.25
C GLU A 386 -25.92 18.73 11.54
N VAL A 387 -27.17 18.24 11.41
CA VAL A 387 -27.46 16.99 10.69
C VAL A 387 -27.16 17.14 9.21
N ILE A 388 -27.59 18.28 8.62
CA ILE A 388 -27.41 18.53 7.18
C ILE A 388 -25.93 18.74 6.83
N GLU A 389 -25.21 19.55 7.62
CA GLU A 389 -23.77 19.79 7.40
C GLU A 389 -22.97 18.48 7.47
N GLN A 390 -23.16 17.71 8.54
CA GLN A 390 -22.48 16.43 8.69
C GLN A 390 -22.89 15.41 7.62
N GLY A 391 -24.16 15.40 7.22
CA GLY A 391 -24.65 14.55 6.14
C GLY A 391 -23.97 14.88 4.81
N HIS A 392 -23.75 16.15 4.51
CA HIS A 392 -23.00 16.57 3.32
C HIS A 392 -21.52 16.18 3.38
N ASP A 393 -20.88 16.26 4.55
CA ASP A 393 -19.49 15.83 4.72
C ASP A 393 -19.33 14.32 4.49
N VAL A 394 -20.27 13.51 4.99
CA VAL A 394 -20.31 12.07 4.74
C VAL A 394 -20.50 11.79 3.24
N GLY A 395 -21.41 12.47 2.56
CA GLY A 395 -21.65 12.30 1.12
C GLY A 395 -20.40 12.62 0.28
N LYS A 396 -19.72 13.74 0.57
CA LYS A 396 -18.46 14.10 -0.09
C LYS A 396 -17.36 13.05 0.14
N LEU A 397 -17.27 12.54 1.36
CA LEU A 397 -16.29 11.51 1.68
C LEU A 397 -16.60 10.19 0.96
N THR A 398 -17.88 9.81 0.89
CA THR A 398 -18.35 8.61 0.15
C THR A 398 -17.98 8.70 -1.34
N GLU A 399 -18.16 9.86 -1.97
CA GLU A 399 -17.80 10.08 -3.37
C GLU A 399 -16.29 9.84 -3.59
N GLN A 400 -15.43 10.41 -2.75
CA GLN A 400 -13.98 10.26 -2.84
C GLN A 400 -13.53 8.81 -2.60
N ILE A 401 -14.16 8.08 -1.68
CA ILE A 401 -13.85 6.66 -1.45
C ILE A 401 -14.27 5.83 -2.68
N ASN A 402 -15.43 6.10 -3.27
CA ASN A 402 -15.89 5.42 -4.48
C ASN A 402 -14.96 5.68 -5.67
N GLU A 403 -14.48 6.91 -5.84
CA GLU A 403 -13.50 7.26 -6.87
C GLU A 403 -12.21 6.45 -6.67
N TYR A 404 -11.69 6.38 -5.45
CA TYR A 404 -10.50 5.59 -5.13
C TYR A 404 -10.68 4.10 -5.45
N LEU A 405 -11.81 3.49 -5.05
CA LEU A 405 -12.11 2.08 -5.34
C LEU A 405 -12.27 1.84 -6.85
N THR A 406 -12.85 2.78 -7.58
CA THR A 406 -12.96 2.73 -9.05
C THR A 406 -11.59 2.77 -9.72
N ASN A 407 -10.70 3.64 -9.25
CA ASN A 407 -9.33 3.74 -9.75
C ASN A 407 -8.55 2.44 -9.49
N MET A 408 -8.82 1.74 -8.38
CA MET A 408 -8.26 0.41 -8.12
C MET A 408 -8.70 -0.62 -9.17
N PHE A 409 -9.97 -0.63 -9.60
CA PHE A 409 -10.42 -1.50 -10.70
C PHE A 409 -9.70 -1.19 -12.01
N SER A 410 -9.54 0.08 -12.32
CA SER A 410 -8.92 0.56 -13.56
C SER A 410 -7.42 0.25 -13.63
N SER A 411 -6.75 0.04 -12.50
CA SER A 411 -5.30 -0.25 -12.44
C SER A 411 -4.91 -1.61 -13.05
N GLY A 412 -5.87 -2.54 -13.21
CA GLY A 412 -5.63 -3.90 -13.71
C GLY A 412 -4.75 -4.78 -12.80
N SER A 413 -4.40 -4.30 -11.60
CA SER A 413 -3.50 -4.97 -10.66
C SER A 413 -4.22 -5.94 -9.70
N LEU A 414 -5.55 -5.96 -9.70
CA LEU A 414 -6.38 -6.77 -8.80
C LEU A 414 -6.39 -8.25 -9.22
N THR A 415 -6.27 -9.15 -8.25
CA THR A 415 -6.64 -10.56 -8.42
C THR A 415 -8.18 -10.70 -8.41
N GLU A 416 -8.72 -11.82 -8.91
CA GLU A 416 -10.17 -12.11 -8.89
C GLU A 416 -10.78 -11.93 -7.48
N LYS A 417 -10.10 -12.46 -6.45
CA LYS A 417 -10.51 -12.29 -5.06
C LYS A 417 -10.52 -10.83 -4.61
N GLN A 418 -9.50 -10.07 -4.96
CA GLN A 418 -9.42 -8.64 -4.63
C GLN A 418 -10.46 -7.83 -5.38
N THR A 419 -10.77 -8.20 -6.63
CA THR A 419 -11.87 -7.61 -7.41
C THR A 419 -13.21 -7.80 -6.68
N THR A 420 -13.50 -9.02 -6.22
CA THR A 420 -14.70 -9.32 -5.42
C THR A 420 -14.73 -8.54 -4.11
N GLN A 421 -13.59 -8.44 -3.41
CA GLN A 421 -13.47 -7.65 -2.18
C GLN A 421 -13.72 -6.15 -2.42
N THR A 422 -13.16 -5.58 -3.50
CA THR A 422 -13.36 -4.17 -3.87
C THR A 422 -14.83 -3.90 -4.16
N ALA A 423 -15.49 -4.76 -4.94
CA ALA A 423 -16.93 -4.66 -5.21
C ALA A 423 -17.75 -4.71 -3.92
N GLY A 424 -17.44 -5.64 -3.01
CA GLY A 424 -18.10 -5.73 -1.71
C GLY A 424 -17.95 -4.47 -0.85
N LEU A 425 -16.78 -3.84 -0.85
CA LEU A 425 -16.56 -2.56 -0.17
C LEU A 425 -17.40 -1.43 -0.79
N MET A 426 -17.54 -1.37 -2.11
CA MET A 426 -18.40 -0.39 -2.79
C MET A 426 -19.88 -0.58 -2.43
N TYR A 427 -20.37 -1.83 -2.38
CA TYR A 427 -21.75 -2.11 -1.94
C TYR A 427 -21.99 -1.67 -0.49
N MET A 428 -21.09 -2.01 0.42
CA MET A 428 -21.20 -1.59 1.83
C MET A 428 -21.18 -0.07 1.98
N LEU A 429 -20.30 0.61 1.25
CA LEU A 429 -20.24 2.07 1.24
C LEU A 429 -21.54 2.70 0.73
N GLY A 430 -22.16 2.10 -0.30
CA GLY A 430 -23.47 2.52 -0.80
C GLY A 430 -24.57 2.40 0.25
N ASP A 431 -24.57 1.36 1.09
CA ASP A 431 -25.53 1.23 2.19
C ASP A 431 -25.25 2.23 3.33
N VAL A 432 -23.98 2.56 3.61
CA VAL A 432 -23.60 3.62 4.56
C VAL A 432 -24.10 4.98 4.08
N ASP A 433 -23.86 5.32 2.81
CA ASP A 433 -24.34 6.55 2.20
C ASP A 433 -25.87 6.62 2.21
N ARG A 434 -26.52 5.50 1.96
CA ARG A 434 -27.99 5.42 2.01
C ARG A 434 -28.56 5.70 3.39
N VAL A 435 -27.93 5.17 4.46
CA VAL A 435 -28.34 5.48 5.86
C VAL A 435 -28.17 6.97 6.14
N ASN A 436 -27.07 7.57 5.69
CA ASN A 436 -26.79 8.99 5.81
C ASN A 436 -27.84 9.83 5.06
N GLY A 437 -28.14 9.53 3.80
CA GLY A 437 -29.15 10.22 2.99
C GLY A 437 -30.56 10.11 3.59
N LEU A 438 -30.93 8.94 4.07
CA LEU A 438 -32.22 8.73 4.77
C LEU A 438 -32.30 9.53 6.08
N SER A 439 -31.17 9.72 6.77
CA SER A 439 -31.12 10.57 7.96
C SER A 439 -31.40 12.05 7.62
N MET A 440 -30.82 12.54 6.52
CA MET A 440 -31.11 13.90 6.02
C MET A 440 -32.56 14.04 5.54
N GLU A 441 -33.12 13.04 4.85
CA GLU A 441 -34.52 13.05 4.43
C GLU A 441 -35.49 13.14 5.63
N ILE A 442 -35.19 12.45 6.74
CA ILE A 442 -35.98 12.55 7.96
C ILE A 442 -35.82 13.92 8.62
N ALA A 443 -34.58 14.46 8.67
CA ALA A 443 -34.33 15.80 9.19
C ALA A 443 -35.10 16.87 8.40
N GLU A 444 -35.16 16.74 7.09
CA GLU A 444 -35.96 17.60 6.22
C GLU A 444 -37.47 17.49 6.52
N SER A 445 -37.96 16.29 6.78
CA SER A 445 -39.34 16.09 7.20
C SER A 445 -39.66 16.75 8.56
N VAL A 446 -38.68 16.85 9.46
CA VAL A 446 -38.82 17.60 10.73
C VAL A 446 -38.88 19.10 10.44
N ARG A 447 -38.10 19.62 9.47
CA ARG A 447 -38.14 21.01 9.01
C ARG A 447 -39.50 21.37 8.42
N GLU A 448 -39.99 20.56 7.46
CA GLU A 448 -41.30 20.74 6.84
C GLU A 448 -42.42 20.78 7.89
N LYS A 449 -42.40 19.87 8.88
CA LYS A 449 -43.35 19.82 9.99
C LYS A 449 -43.35 21.11 10.81
N LYS A 450 -42.17 21.66 11.11
CA LYS A 450 -41.99 22.88 11.91
C LYS A 450 -42.50 24.12 11.15
N GLU A 451 -42.16 24.26 9.85
CA GLU A 451 -42.62 25.37 8.99
C GLU A 451 -44.13 25.40 8.84
N GLN A 452 -44.75 24.23 8.73
CA GLN A 452 -46.21 24.09 8.64
C GLN A 452 -46.91 24.13 9.99
N LYS A 453 -46.17 24.30 11.11
CA LYS A 453 -46.67 24.34 12.49
C LYS A 453 -47.50 23.10 12.89
N TYR A 454 -47.16 21.94 12.28
CA TYR A 454 -47.81 20.66 12.68
C TYR A 454 -47.13 20.08 13.91
N LYS A 455 -47.92 19.32 14.70
CA LYS A 455 -47.40 18.64 15.90
C LYS A 455 -47.72 17.15 15.84
N TYR A 456 -46.75 16.33 16.15
CA TYR A 456 -46.98 14.92 16.47
C TYR A 456 -47.54 14.77 17.88
N SER A 457 -48.35 13.73 18.14
CA SER A 457 -48.74 13.40 19.49
C SER A 457 -47.52 12.94 20.32
N LYS A 458 -47.58 13.09 21.64
CA LYS A 458 -46.50 12.63 22.54
C LYS A 458 -46.19 11.15 22.36
N GLU A 459 -47.21 10.34 22.08
CA GLU A 459 -47.06 8.90 21.81
C GLU A 459 -46.31 8.66 20.50
N ALA A 460 -46.66 9.38 19.40
CA ALA A 460 -45.98 9.27 18.12
C ALA A 460 -44.51 9.69 18.22
N MET A 461 -44.19 10.74 18.95
CA MET A 461 -42.82 11.19 19.19
C MET A 461 -42.01 10.15 19.96
N ARG A 462 -42.58 9.58 21.03
CA ARG A 462 -41.91 8.53 21.79
C ARG A 462 -41.61 7.29 20.95
N ASP A 463 -42.59 6.83 20.17
CA ASP A 463 -42.43 5.66 19.33
C ASP A 463 -41.43 5.89 18.20
N LEU A 464 -41.43 7.09 17.59
CA LEU A 464 -40.47 7.51 16.56
C LEU A 464 -39.03 7.54 17.11
N THR A 465 -38.84 8.17 18.27
CA THR A 465 -37.52 8.20 18.94
C THR A 465 -37.02 6.79 19.23
N LYS A 466 -37.90 5.92 19.81
CA LYS A 466 -37.55 4.54 20.10
C LYS A 466 -37.14 3.75 18.85
N SER A 467 -37.83 3.96 17.71
CA SER A 467 -37.51 3.30 16.45
C SER A 467 -36.14 3.74 15.93
N LEU A 468 -35.85 5.03 15.98
CA LEU A 468 -34.53 5.57 15.56
C LEU A 468 -33.41 5.08 16.48
N GLU A 469 -33.63 4.99 17.79
CA GLU A 469 -32.66 4.41 18.73
C GLU A 469 -32.40 2.92 18.46
N GLN A 470 -33.42 2.16 18.06
CA GLN A 470 -33.24 0.76 17.64
C GLN A 470 -32.42 0.64 16.35
N ILE A 471 -32.71 1.50 15.35
CA ILE A 471 -31.91 1.56 14.10
C ILE A 471 -30.49 1.91 14.41
N GLN A 472 -30.23 2.90 15.27
CA GLN A 472 -28.86 3.27 15.66
C GLN A 472 -28.12 2.11 16.33
N GLY A 473 -28.81 1.36 17.21
CA GLY A 473 -28.22 0.14 17.79
C GLY A 473 -27.88 -0.91 16.74
N MET A 474 -28.78 -1.15 15.76
CA MET A 474 -28.53 -2.06 14.64
C MET A 474 -27.39 -1.58 13.76
N TYR A 475 -27.33 -0.28 13.46
CA TYR A 475 -26.29 0.31 12.64
C TYR A 475 -24.90 0.17 13.29
N ARG A 476 -24.78 0.51 14.58
CA ARG A 476 -23.53 0.31 15.33
C ARG A 476 -23.06 -1.14 15.31
N GLU A 477 -23.99 -2.08 15.50
CA GLU A 477 -23.65 -3.50 15.42
C GLU A 477 -23.22 -3.91 13.99
N ALA A 478 -23.86 -3.37 12.94
CA ALA A 478 -23.49 -3.64 11.56
C ALA A 478 -22.06 -3.11 11.25
N ILE A 479 -21.72 -1.91 11.74
CA ILE A 479 -20.37 -1.37 11.61
C ILE A 479 -19.36 -2.20 12.42
N GLN A 480 -19.73 -2.65 13.63
CA GLN A 480 -18.86 -3.55 14.40
C GLN A 480 -18.63 -4.89 13.68
N VAL A 481 -19.66 -5.43 13.01
CA VAL A 481 -19.52 -6.63 12.18
C VAL A 481 -18.58 -6.36 10.98
N LEU A 482 -18.69 -5.20 10.35
CA LEU A 482 -17.77 -4.78 9.30
C LEU A 482 -16.32 -4.73 9.79
N MET A 483 -16.10 -4.23 11.01
CA MET A 483 -14.76 -4.14 11.62
C MET A 483 -14.21 -5.52 12.03
N THR A 484 -15.05 -6.38 12.60
CA THR A 484 -14.62 -7.65 13.22
C THR A 484 -14.75 -8.87 12.30
N GLY A 485 -15.54 -8.78 11.24
CA GLY A 485 -15.87 -9.91 10.36
C GLY A 485 -16.68 -11.02 11.04
N SER A 486 -17.36 -10.75 12.17
CA SER A 486 -18.06 -11.76 12.98
C SER A 486 -19.35 -12.22 12.33
N ALA A 487 -19.35 -13.42 11.74
CA ALA A 487 -20.55 -14.04 11.17
C ALA A 487 -21.66 -14.30 12.19
N GLU A 488 -21.31 -14.57 13.44
CA GLU A 488 -22.30 -14.76 14.51
C GLU A 488 -23.09 -13.48 14.80
N ASN A 489 -22.38 -12.35 14.88
CA ASN A 489 -23.00 -11.05 15.12
C ASN A 489 -23.81 -10.58 13.90
N ALA A 490 -23.36 -10.87 12.68
CA ALA A 490 -24.11 -10.59 11.46
C ALA A 490 -25.49 -11.26 11.47
N LYS A 491 -25.58 -12.55 11.82
CA LYS A 491 -26.85 -13.27 11.94
C LYS A 491 -27.82 -12.67 12.98
N LYS A 492 -27.30 -12.02 14.03
CA LYS A 492 -28.11 -11.35 15.03
C LYS A 492 -28.80 -10.10 14.48
N ILE A 493 -28.12 -9.37 13.57
CA ILE A 493 -28.66 -8.16 12.93
C ILE A 493 -29.84 -8.51 12.03
N VAL A 494 -29.72 -9.57 11.23
CA VAL A 494 -30.82 -10.05 10.37
C VAL A 494 -32.10 -10.29 11.17
N LYS A 495 -31.98 -10.92 12.34
CA LYS A 495 -33.14 -11.14 13.22
C LYS A 495 -33.73 -9.86 13.82
N LYS A 496 -32.95 -8.80 14.00
CA LYS A 496 -33.44 -7.51 14.53
C LYS A 496 -34.26 -6.72 13.51
N LYS A 497 -34.05 -6.93 12.21
CA LYS A 497 -34.82 -6.30 11.14
C LYS A 497 -36.31 -6.56 11.28
N GLU A 498 -36.72 -7.81 11.57
CA GLU A 498 -38.15 -8.17 11.74
C GLU A 498 -38.81 -7.32 12.83
N LYS A 499 -38.11 -7.12 13.95
CA LYS A 499 -38.62 -6.28 15.06
C LYS A 499 -38.81 -4.81 14.67
N VAL A 500 -37.88 -4.27 13.84
CA VAL A 500 -38.01 -2.89 13.34
C VAL A 500 -39.17 -2.78 12.38
N LEU A 501 -39.34 -3.76 11.48
CA LEU A 501 -40.46 -3.78 10.54
C LEU A 501 -41.81 -3.86 11.27
N ASP A 502 -41.95 -4.75 12.24
CA ASP A 502 -43.15 -4.87 13.07
C ASP A 502 -43.47 -3.57 13.80
N LEU A 503 -42.42 -2.89 14.32
CA LEU A 503 -42.61 -1.62 15.02
C LEU A 503 -43.09 -0.53 14.06
N THR A 504 -42.51 -0.41 12.84
CA THR A 504 -42.96 0.58 11.85
C THR A 504 -44.39 0.34 11.38
N ILE A 505 -44.79 -0.92 11.19
CA ILE A 505 -46.19 -1.29 10.86
C ILE A 505 -47.13 -0.92 12.00
N HIS A 506 -46.75 -1.23 13.24
CA HIS A 506 -47.56 -0.88 14.43
C HIS A 506 -47.72 0.64 14.55
N MET A 507 -46.66 1.40 14.37
CA MET A 507 -46.70 2.88 14.41
C MET A 507 -47.61 3.45 13.32
N GLY A 508 -47.60 2.92 12.10
CA GLY A 508 -48.51 3.31 11.03
C GLY A 508 -49.97 3.08 11.38
N LYS A 509 -50.30 1.88 11.89
CA LYS A 509 -51.66 1.55 12.37
C LYS A 509 -52.09 2.48 13.49
N SER A 510 -51.27 2.66 14.51
CA SER A 510 -51.54 3.57 15.64
C SER A 510 -51.73 5.02 15.20
N HIS A 511 -51.00 5.48 14.15
CA HIS A 511 -51.22 6.81 13.60
C HIS A 511 -52.61 6.96 12.97
N VAL A 512 -53.03 5.99 12.15
CA VAL A 512 -54.36 5.99 11.52
C VAL A 512 -55.47 6.01 12.59
N GLU A 513 -55.36 5.23 13.67
CA GLU A 513 -56.29 5.27 14.78
C GLU A 513 -56.36 6.63 15.49
N ARG A 514 -55.19 7.28 15.69
CA ARG A 514 -55.14 8.62 16.31
C ARG A 514 -55.76 9.68 15.41
N VAL A 515 -55.62 9.57 14.10
CA VAL A 515 -56.28 10.44 13.12
C VAL A 515 -57.78 10.26 13.18
N GLY A 516 -58.27 8.99 13.18
CA GLY A 516 -59.69 8.68 13.29
C GLY A 516 -60.35 9.19 14.63
N LYS A 517 -59.56 9.26 15.70
CA LYS A 517 -59.97 9.80 17.01
C LYS A 517 -59.80 11.32 17.15
N GLY A 518 -59.41 12.03 16.08
CA GLY A 518 -59.13 13.47 16.08
C GLY A 518 -57.90 13.91 16.90
N LYS A 519 -57.06 12.95 17.34
CA LYS A 519 -55.83 13.23 18.13
C LYS A 519 -54.63 13.62 17.29
N CYS A 520 -54.66 13.36 15.99
CA CYS A 520 -53.65 13.76 15.00
C CYS A 520 -54.29 14.35 13.76
N SER A 521 -53.60 15.28 13.09
CA SER A 521 -54.08 15.84 11.82
C SER A 521 -53.90 14.84 10.69
N GLY A 522 -54.94 14.62 9.86
CA GLY A 522 -54.82 13.78 8.66
C GLY A 522 -53.77 14.24 7.65
N LYS A 523 -53.46 15.56 7.62
CA LYS A 523 -52.42 16.14 6.79
C LYS A 523 -51.03 15.59 7.13
N MET A 524 -50.82 15.09 8.34
CA MET A 524 -49.55 14.50 8.81
C MET A 524 -49.36 13.04 8.39
N THR A 525 -50.36 12.39 7.80
CA THR A 525 -50.31 10.96 7.47
C THR A 525 -49.22 10.67 6.44
N VAL A 526 -49.12 11.51 5.40
CA VAL A 526 -48.10 11.31 4.33
C VAL A 526 -46.69 11.58 4.85
N PRO A 527 -46.38 12.70 5.53
CA PRO A 527 -45.05 12.94 6.11
C PRO A 527 -44.66 11.87 7.13
N PHE A 528 -45.57 11.48 8.02
CA PHE A 528 -45.28 10.46 9.03
C PHE A 528 -44.96 9.09 8.41
N ASN A 529 -45.74 8.65 7.41
CA ASN A 529 -45.49 7.41 6.71
C ASN A 529 -44.16 7.43 5.93
N ARG A 530 -43.76 8.59 5.37
CA ARG A 530 -42.43 8.76 4.73
C ARG A 530 -41.32 8.50 5.74
N VAL A 531 -41.39 9.05 6.93
CA VAL A 531 -40.44 8.80 8.02
C VAL A 531 -40.37 7.33 8.39
N LEU A 532 -41.53 6.66 8.54
CA LEU A 532 -41.58 5.22 8.86
C LEU A 532 -40.95 4.36 7.77
N GLN A 533 -41.21 4.69 6.49
CA GLN A 533 -40.58 4.01 5.36
C GLN A 533 -39.07 4.18 5.37
N ASN A 534 -38.57 5.39 5.67
CA ASN A 534 -37.14 5.66 5.74
C ASN A 534 -36.46 4.89 6.87
N ILE A 535 -37.12 4.77 8.04
CA ILE A 535 -36.64 3.91 9.15
C ILE A 535 -36.57 2.44 8.71
N GLY A 536 -37.57 1.93 8.01
CA GLY A 536 -37.56 0.55 7.47
C GLY A 536 -36.43 0.32 6.46
N ARG A 537 -36.18 1.32 5.58
CA ARG A 537 -35.06 1.29 4.62
C ARG A 537 -33.69 1.30 5.31
N MET A 538 -33.51 2.10 6.36
CA MET A 538 -32.28 2.07 7.19
C MET A 538 -32.04 0.68 7.78
N GLY A 539 -33.10 0.02 8.27
CA GLY A 539 -33.01 -1.36 8.75
C GLY A 539 -32.54 -2.35 7.67
N ASN A 540 -32.99 -2.16 6.40
CA ASN A 540 -32.50 -2.95 5.27
C ASN A 540 -31.02 -2.72 5.03
N CYS A 541 -30.54 -1.47 5.03
CA CYS A 541 -29.12 -1.16 4.86
C CYS A 541 -28.25 -1.82 5.94
N CYS A 542 -28.69 -1.81 7.20
CA CYS A 542 -27.96 -2.51 8.28
C CYS A 542 -27.85 -4.03 8.02
N VAL A 543 -28.89 -4.65 7.45
CA VAL A 543 -28.85 -6.08 7.08
C VAL A 543 -27.96 -6.31 5.88
N ASN A 544 -28.02 -5.46 4.86
CA ASN A 544 -27.16 -5.59 3.67
C ASN A 544 -25.68 -5.53 4.05
N ILE A 545 -25.28 -4.61 4.94
CA ILE A 545 -23.92 -4.53 5.48
C ILE A 545 -23.52 -5.84 6.18
N ALA A 546 -24.43 -6.41 6.99
CA ALA A 546 -24.19 -7.67 7.68
C ALA A 546 -24.12 -8.87 6.71
N ASP A 547 -25.00 -8.93 5.71
CA ASP A 547 -25.02 -9.98 4.68
C ASP A 547 -23.79 -9.92 3.79
N ALA A 548 -23.29 -8.72 3.44
CA ALA A 548 -22.05 -8.57 2.70
C ALA A 548 -20.86 -9.17 3.46
N VAL A 549 -20.82 -9.07 4.79
CA VAL A 549 -19.80 -9.72 5.62
C VAL A 549 -19.98 -11.24 5.65
N LEU A 550 -21.24 -11.74 5.66
CA LEU A 550 -21.52 -13.18 5.60
C LEU A 550 -21.15 -13.81 4.26
N ALA A 551 -21.42 -13.12 3.15
CA ALA A 551 -21.08 -13.57 1.81
C ALA A 551 -19.56 -13.58 1.55
N GLN A 552 -18.82 -12.74 2.24
CA GLN A 552 -17.37 -12.63 2.17
C GLN A 552 -16.72 -13.22 3.41
N SER A 553 -16.94 -14.52 3.69
CA SER A 553 -16.35 -15.21 4.86
C SER A 553 -14.83 -15.04 4.98
N ASP A 554 -14.15 -14.71 3.88
CA ASP A 554 -12.72 -14.42 3.80
C ASP A 554 -12.32 -13.00 4.25
N LEU A 555 -13.29 -12.10 4.54
CA LEU A 555 -13.01 -10.79 5.16
C LEU A 555 -12.47 -10.94 6.59
N ASN A 556 -12.67 -12.10 7.22
CA ASN A 556 -12.16 -12.39 8.58
C ASN A 556 -10.64 -12.35 8.70
N GLU A 557 -9.90 -12.55 7.62
CA GLU A 557 -8.44 -12.49 7.63
C GLU A 557 -7.88 -11.05 7.76
N PHE A 558 -8.68 -10.01 7.45
CA PHE A 558 -8.30 -8.61 7.65
C PHE A 558 -8.40 -8.14 9.11
N THR A 559 -9.10 -8.88 9.97
CA THR A 559 -9.29 -8.49 11.37
C THR A 559 -8.06 -8.69 12.25
N ALA A 560 -7.03 -9.39 11.77
CA ALA A 560 -5.78 -9.57 12.49
C ALA A 560 -5.04 -8.25 12.78
N PHE A 561 -5.28 -7.20 11.98
CA PHE A 561 -4.67 -5.88 12.16
C PHE A 561 -5.36 -5.00 13.20
N VAL A 562 -6.61 -5.28 13.55
CA VAL A 562 -7.43 -4.43 14.44
C VAL A 562 -7.55 -5.00 15.86
N LYS A 563 -7.20 -6.28 16.08
CA LYS A 563 -7.41 -6.97 17.38
C LYS A 563 -6.37 -6.69 18.47
N GLU A 564 -5.33 -5.92 18.24
CA GLU A 564 -4.25 -5.70 19.22
C GLU A 564 -4.21 -4.29 19.87
N GLU A 565 -5.26 -3.46 19.72
CA GLU A 565 -5.38 -2.16 20.43
C GLU A 565 -6.43 -2.13 21.56
N ASN A 566 -6.84 -3.29 22.11
CA ASN A 566 -7.64 -3.36 23.34
C ASN A 566 -6.94 -4.21 24.39
#